data_cd3409a508b6c21924c91440182dba30
#
_entry.id   cd3409a508b6c21924c91440182dba30
#
_cell.length_a   1.000
_cell.length_b   1.000
_cell.length_c   1.000
_cell.angle_alpha   90.00
_cell.angle_beta   90.00
_cell.angle_gamma   90.00
#
_symmetry.space_group_name_H-M   'P 1'
#
loop_
_entity.id
_entity.type
_entity.pdbx_description
1 polymer ?
#
loop_
_entity_poly.entity_id
_entity_poly.type
_entity_poly.pdbx_seq_one_letter_code
_entity_poly.pdbx_strand_id
1 'polypeptide(L)'
;MRRLFAMALVATTMVCSPMARAADETELDPAKVSDSLKAIFQFGSTATKQALNQNTVTLISGTIGGTYVQFGADLASVLDDGNKLRVLPIVGRGSVQSVADILFLQGVDLGIVRADTLDYLERKGFAKDIKKQFTYVTKLYNEEMQMIAPKSIASIKDLNGKRVSVDLPNGGTFVTALTVFERLNIKPQVYYIEQRIAMEKLLKGELDAVIVTGGKPYKSVSNFKNDGRFHLARVEYAKPLQGDYLPATLTSKDYPNLIAEGETVDTIAVPAVLAAYNWAPNTERYRKLSQFVEAFFTKFPTFQNPPFHPKWKEVSLSAPLADWQRLPYADQWLKTHNVEAVTRNRFDEFLKQTPSAATTVKNDTDREALFRQFQQWDQERNARAQVRPAPAAAGQR
;
A
#
# COMPACT_ATOMS: atom_id res chain seq x y z
N MET A 1 38.83 0.73 80.61
CA MET A 1 38.04 1.95 80.43
C MET A 1 37.47 1.98 79.05
N ARG A 2 36.15 1.70 78.97
CA ARG A 2 35.41 1.51 77.67
C ARG A 2 34.88 2.90 77.24
N ARG A 3 35.24 3.33 76.07
CA ARG A 3 34.60 4.51 75.44
C ARG A 3 33.61 4.01 74.37
N LEU A 4 32.32 4.27 74.66
CA LEU A 4 31.20 4.08 73.70
C LEU A 4 31.26 5.25 72.69
N PHE A 5 31.24 4.83 71.39
CA PHE A 5 30.97 5.77 70.31
C PHE A 5 29.49 5.59 69.92
N ALA A 6 28.72 6.66 70.05
CA ALA A 6 27.35 6.74 69.63
C ALA A 6 27.33 7.11 68.14
N MET A 7 26.76 6.26 67.29
CA MET A 7 26.60 6.48 65.87
C MET A 7 25.19 7.05 65.67
N ALA A 8 25.10 8.29 65.24
CA ALA A 8 23.86 8.96 64.87
C ALA A 8 23.39 8.49 63.50
N LEU A 9 22.25 7.84 63.45
CA LEU A 9 21.54 7.37 62.23
C LEU A 9 20.76 8.54 61.66
N VAL A 10 21.23 9.14 60.56
CA VAL A 10 20.47 10.12 59.77
C VAL A 10 19.50 9.35 58.87
N ALA A 11 18.22 9.36 59.22
CA ALA A 11 17.16 8.82 58.38
C ALA A 11 16.85 9.85 57.26
N THR A 12 17.32 9.54 56.06
CA THR A 12 16.93 10.27 54.85
C THR A 12 15.56 9.74 54.39
N THR A 13 14.51 10.53 54.62
CA THR A 13 13.19 10.26 54.10
C THR A 13 13.20 10.49 52.59
N MET A 14 13.23 9.38 51.83
CA MET A 14 12.95 9.40 50.38
C MET A 14 11.47 9.74 50.19
N VAL A 15 11.19 10.96 49.73
CA VAL A 15 9.86 11.33 49.23
C VAL A 15 9.64 10.59 47.91
N CYS A 16 8.89 9.49 47.98
CA CYS A 16 8.43 8.76 46.81
C CYS A 16 7.33 9.58 46.16
N SER A 17 7.65 10.32 45.09
CA SER A 17 6.61 10.91 44.22
C SER A 17 5.72 9.81 43.68
N PRO A 18 4.38 9.96 43.66
CA PRO A 18 3.52 8.98 43.06
C PRO A 18 3.79 8.95 41.56
N MET A 19 4.36 7.85 41.08
CA MET A 19 4.37 7.53 39.64
C MET A 19 2.94 7.65 39.12
N ALA A 20 2.76 8.42 38.07
CA ALA A 20 1.52 8.50 37.32
C ALA A 20 1.08 7.08 36.99
N ARG A 21 -0.08 6.69 37.52
CA ARG A 21 -0.72 5.42 37.29
C ARG A 21 -0.97 5.33 35.79
N ALA A 22 -0.32 4.38 35.13
CA ALA A 22 -0.60 4.02 33.73
C ALA A 22 -2.11 3.76 33.60
N ALA A 23 -2.62 4.16 32.43
CA ALA A 23 -4.02 4.09 32.08
C ALA A 23 -4.66 2.76 32.52
N ASP A 24 -5.85 2.90 33.08
CA ASP A 24 -6.79 1.90 33.52
C ASP A 24 -6.79 0.67 32.58
N GLU A 25 -6.03 -0.35 32.95
CA GLU A 25 -6.28 -1.70 32.42
C GLU A 25 -7.63 -2.10 32.98
N THR A 26 -8.68 -1.93 32.20
CA THR A 26 -10.01 -2.42 32.52
C THR A 26 -9.88 -3.92 32.78
N GLU A 27 -9.89 -4.30 34.06
CA GLU A 27 -9.93 -5.69 34.49
C GLU A 27 -11.17 -6.32 33.84
N LEU A 28 -10.95 -7.14 32.82
CA LEU A 28 -12.02 -7.78 32.07
C LEU A 28 -12.77 -8.71 33.05
N ASP A 29 -14.03 -8.42 33.30
CA ASP A 29 -14.91 -9.25 34.10
C ASP A 29 -14.89 -10.69 33.55
N PRO A 30 -14.41 -11.69 34.34
CA PRO A 30 -14.32 -13.08 33.91
C PRO A 30 -15.63 -13.65 33.38
N ALA A 31 -16.77 -13.17 33.88
CA ALA A 31 -18.08 -13.59 33.39
C ALA A 31 -18.33 -13.10 31.98
N LYS A 32 -17.98 -11.84 31.67
CA LYS A 32 -18.08 -11.28 30.30
C LYS A 32 -17.15 -11.98 29.32
N VAL A 33 -15.94 -12.34 29.75
CA VAL A 33 -15.01 -13.15 28.94
C VAL A 33 -15.60 -14.51 28.64
N SER A 34 -16.20 -15.19 29.67
CA SER A 34 -16.86 -16.49 29.50
C SER A 34 -18.03 -16.42 28.52
N ASP A 35 -18.86 -15.37 28.58
CA ASP A 35 -20.01 -15.21 27.70
C ASP A 35 -19.56 -14.89 26.25
N SER A 36 -18.51 -14.10 26.07
CA SER A 36 -17.88 -13.87 24.76
C SER A 36 -17.34 -15.17 24.17
N LEU A 37 -16.66 -15.99 24.95
CA LEU A 37 -16.17 -17.30 24.50
C LEU A 37 -17.33 -18.25 24.15
N LYS A 38 -18.39 -18.31 24.97
CA LYS A 38 -19.60 -19.08 24.65
C LYS A 38 -20.22 -18.61 23.33
N ALA A 39 -20.32 -17.31 23.11
CA ALA A 39 -20.83 -16.76 21.85
C ALA A 39 -19.99 -17.20 20.65
N ILE A 40 -18.65 -17.19 20.76
CA ILE A 40 -17.73 -17.66 19.71
C ILE A 40 -17.94 -19.17 19.43
N PHE A 41 -18.15 -19.99 20.46
CA PHE A 41 -18.31 -21.44 20.30
C PHE A 41 -19.76 -21.89 20.07
N GLN A 42 -20.75 -21.01 20.21
CA GLN A 42 -22.15 -21.26 19.82
C GLN A 42 -22.34 -21.35 18.29
N PHE A 43 -21.30 -21.12 17.48
CA PHE A 43 -21.32 -21.38 16.05
C PHE A 43 -21.48 -22.83 15.61
N GLY A 44 -22.00 -23.68 16.53
CA GLY A 44 -22.16 -25.12 16.32
C GLY A 44 -23.27 -25.57 15.37
N SER A 45 -24.22 -24.69 15.00
CA SER A 45 -25.27 -25.10 14.06
C SER A 45 -24.74 -25.24 12.64
N THR A 46 -25.22 -26.25 11.92
CA THR A 46 -24.84 -26.46 10.49
C THR A 46 -25.15 -25.24 9.65
N ALA A 47 -26.25 -24.54 9.89
CA ALA A 47 -26.65 -23.33 9.20
C ALA A 47 -25.64 -22.18 9.40
N THR A 48 -25.14 -21.97 10.62
CA THR A 48 -24.13 -20.95 10.90
C THR A 48 -22.79 -21.27 10.25
N LYS A 49 -22.34 -22.53 10.30
CA LYS A 49 -21.13 -22.96 9.58
C LYS A 49 -21.24 -22.75 8.09
N GLN A 50 -22.39 -23.07 7.52
CA GLN A 50 -22.64 -22.90 6.10
C GLN A 50 -22.63 -21.41 5.72
N ALA A 51 -23.30 -20.54 6.48
CA ALA A 51 -23.32 -19.10 6.24
C ALA A 51 -21.92 -18.47 6.33
N LEU A 52 -21.12 -18.83 7.35
CA LEU A 52 -19.74 -18.39 7.47
C LEU A 52 -18.90 -18.75 6.24
N ASN A 53 -18.96 -20.01 5.81
CA ASN A 53 -18.18 -20.49 4.67
C ASN A 53 -18.64 -19.86 3.35
N GLN A 54 -19.96 -19.68 3.17
CA GLN A 54 -20.51 -19.04 1.97
C GLN A 54 -20.19 -17.56 1.87
N ASN A 55 -20.01 -16.86 2.99
CA ASN A 55 -19.77 -15.42 3.04
C ASN A 55 -18.30 -15.08 3.37
N THR A 56 -17.40 -16.04 3.37
CA THR A 56 -15.97 -15.80 3.53
C THR A 56 -15.34 -15.47 2.19
N VAL A 57 -14.65 -14.33 2.14
CA VAL A 57 -13.83 -13.86 1.02
C VAL A 57 -12.36 -13.95 1.41
N THR A 58 -11.56 -14.64 0.62
CA THR A 58 -10.12 -14.73 0.82
C THR A 58 -9.38 -13.76 -0.07
N LEU A 59 -8.42 -13.07 0.53
CA LEU A 59 -7.59 -12.06 -0.14
C LEU A 59 -6.12 -12.46 -0.07
N ILE A 60 -5.50 -12.83 -1.20
CA ILE A 60 -4.05 -13.01 -1.25
C ILE A 60 -3.36 -11.64 -1.21
N SER A 61 -2.47 -11.44 -0.27
CA SER A 61 -1.73 -10.20 -0.05
C SER A 61 -0.25 -10.37 -0.44
N GLY A 62 0.64 -9.54 0.09
CA GLY A 62 2.06 -9.60 -0.17
C GLY A 62 2.87 -10.31 0.91
N THR A 63 4.17 -10.05 0.89
CA THR A 63 5.12 -10.56 1.88
C THR A 63 4.94 -9.90 3.25
N ILE A 64 5.33 -10.60 4.31
CA ILE A 64 5.33 -10.08 5.69
C ILE A 64 6.11 -8.75 5.74
N GLY A 65 5.50 -7.74 6.36
CA GLY A 65 6.07 -6.39 6.47
C GLY A 65 5.84 -5.49 5.25
N GLY A 66 5.26 -6.01 4.16
CA GLY A 66 4.86 -5.22 3.01
C GLY A 66 3.50 -4.52 3.21
N THR A 67 3.25 -3.49 2.43
CA THR A 67 2.01 -2.69 2.48
C THR A 67 0.77 -3.53 2.17
N TYR A 68 0.85 -4.52 1.29
CA TYR A 68 -0.30 -5.38 0.93
C TYR A 68 -0.85 -6.15 2.13
N VAL A 69 0.02 -6.66 3.01
CA VAL A 69 -0.42 -7.38 4.22
C VAL A 69 -1.17 -6.44 5.16
N GLN A 70 -0.70 -5.20 5.31
CA GLN A 70 -1.38 -4.19 6.12
C GLN A 70 -2.75 -3.84 5.54
N PHE A 71 -2.85 -3.64 4.22
CA PHE A 71 -4.14 -3.42 3.54
C PHE A 71 -5.09 -4.61 3.73
N GLY A 72 -4.60 -5.84 3.64
CA GLY A 72 -5.39 -7.04 3.91
C GLY A 72 -5.91 -7.09 5.35
N ALA A 73 -5.07 -6.77 6.33
CA ALA A 73 -5.46 -6.70 7.72
C ALA A 73 -6.46 -5.57 8.00
N ASP A 74 -6.26 -4.40 7.41
CA ASP A 74 -7.19 -3.26 7.51
C ASP A 74 -8.57 -3.66 6.94
N LEU A 75 -8.61 -4.27 5.76
CA LEU A 75 -9.85 -4.75 5.14
C LEU A 75 -10.58 -5.77 6.05
N ALA A 76 -9.86 -6.74 6.60
CA ALA A 76 -10.46 -7.70 7.53
C ALA A 76 -11.02 -7.00 8.76
N SER A 77 -10.26 -6.10 9.38
CA SER A 77 -10.66 -5.43 10.63
C SER A 77 -11.93 -4.58 10.50
N VAL A 78 -12.18 -3.99 9.33
CA VAL A 78 -13.34 -3.11 9.08
C VAL A 78 -14.52 -3.85 8.48
N LEU A 79 -14.25 -4.83 7.61
CA LEU A 79 -15.29 -5.47 6.81
C LEU A 79 -15.88 -6.73 7.44
N ASP A 80 -15.19 -7.38 8.37
CA ASP A 80 -15.75 -8.53 9.08
C ASP A 80 -17.07 -8.13 9.76
N ASP A 81 -18.14 -8.83 9.42
CA ASP A 81 -19.49 -8.62 9.95
C ASP A 81 -20.15 -9.98 10.25
N GLY A 82 -19.61 -10.67 11.24
CA GLY A 82 -20.14 -11.95 11.72
C GLY A 82 -20.39 -12.95 10.59
N ASN A 83 -21.65 -13.32 10.38
CA ASN A 83 -22.05 -14.28 9.35
C ASN A 83 -22.30 -13.67 7.97
N LYS A 84 -22.33 -12.32 7.85
CA LYS A 84 -22.69 -11.64 6.60
C LYS A 84 -21.51 -11.51 5.66
N LEU A 85 -20.33 -11.20 6.20
CA LEU A 85 -19.09 -11.11 5.46
C LEU A 85 -17.91 -11.39 6.38
N ARG A 86 -16.99 -12.22 5.94
CA ARG A 86 -15.71 -12.42 6.58
C ARG A 86 -14.60 -12.27 5.56
N VAL A 87 -13.57 -11.49 5.88
CA VAL A 87 -12.41 -11.29 5.03
C VAL A 87 -11.20 -11.99 5.65
N LEU A 88 -10.61 -12.93 4.93
CA LEU A 88 -9.41 -13.66 5.35
C LEU A 88 -8.21 -13.24 4.51
N PRO A 89 -7.34 -12.36 5.02
CA PRO A 89 -6.10 -12.03 4.35
C PRO A 89 -5.10 -13.19 4.47
N ILE A 90 -4.51 -13.57 3.34
CA ILE A 90 -3.51 -14.62 3.22
C ILE A 90 -2.18 -13.95 2.89
N VAL A 91 -1.12 -14.29 3.61
CA VAL A 91 0.24 -13.83 3.31
C VAL A 91 0.72 -14.50 2.04
N GLY A 92 1.12 -13.69 1.05
CA GLY A 92 1.63 -14.13 -0.24
C GLY A 92 3.12 -13.86 -0.41
N ARG A 93 3.60 -13.97 -1.65
CA ARG A 93 5.00 -13.72 -2.02
C ARG A 93 5.18 -12.54 -2.98
N GLY A 94 4.10 -11.84 -3.29
CA GLY A 94 4.09 -10.66 -4.16
C GLY A 94 3.29 -10.85 -5.44
N SER A 95 3.33 -9.86 -6.31
CA SER A 95 2.38 -9.66 -7.39
C SER A 95 2.27 -10.82 -8.39
N VAL A 96 3.38 -11.42 -8.81
CA VAL A 96 3.37 -12.55 -9.74
C VAL A 96 2.71 -13.78 -9.10
N GLN A 97 3.06 -14.07 -7.83
CA GLN A 97 2.43 -15.16 -7.10
C GLN A 97 0.93 -14.90 -6.89
N SER A 98 0.55 -13.66 -6.55
CA SER A 98 -0.86 -13.30 -6.38
C SER A 98 -1.68 -13.52 -7.67
N VAL A 99 -1.11 -13.21 -8.83
CA VAL A 99 -1.75 -13.50 -10.13
C VAL A 99 -1.96 -15.00 -10.30
N ALA A 100 -0.96 -15.82 -10.04
CA ALA A 100 -1.08 -17.28 -10.12
C ALA A 100 -2.10 -17.84 -9.12
N ASP A 101 -2.13 -17.32 -7.90
CA ASP A 101 -3.04 -17.76 -6.85
C ASP A 101 -4.51 -17.40 -7.19
N ILE A 102 -4.76 -16.21 -7.75
CA ILE A 102 -6.10 -15.83 -8.23
C ILE A 102 -6.58 -16.76 -9.34
N LEU A 103 -5.69 -17.18 -10.24
CA LEU A 103 -6.04 -18.03 -11.37
C LEU A 103 -6.25 -19.50 -10.99
N PHE A 104 -5.38 -20.03 -10.13
CA PHE A 104 -5.24 -21.48 -10.00
C PHE A 104 -5.50 -22.01 -8.60
N LEU A 105 -5.37 -21.17 -7.54
CA LEU A 105 -5.53 -21.65 -6.17
C LEU A 105 -7.00 -21.65 -5.77
N GLN A 106 -7.51 -22.84 -5.49
CA GLN A 106 -8.88 -22.99 -5.00
C GLN A 106 -9.04 -22.25 -3.66
N GLY A 107 -10.07 -21.40 -3.58
CA GLY A 107 -10.37 -20.66 -2.35
C GLY A 107 -9.83 -19.22 -2.33
N VAL A 108 -8.99 -18.79 -3.26
CA VAL A 108 -8.61 -17.38 -3.42
C VAL A 108 -9.68 -16.64 -4.23
N ASP A 109 -10.23 -15.57 -3.66
CA ASP A 109 -11.29 -14.76 -4.28
C ASP A 109 -10.74 -13.45 -4.83
N LEU A 110 -9.80 -12.82 -4.12
CA LEU A 110 -9.19 -11.52 -4.42
C LEU A 110 -7.68 -11.59 -4.23
N GLY A 111 -6.98 -10.64 -4.82
CA GLY A 111 -5.56 -10.42 -4.56
C GLY A 111 -5.14 -8.98 -4.84
N ILE A 112 -4.04 -8.57 -4.19
CA ILE A 112 -3.40 -7.30 -4.50
C ILE A 112 -2.24 -7.59 -5.44
N VAL A 113 -2.28 -6.92 -6.61
CA VAL A 113 -1.29 -7.06 -7.67
C VAL A 113 -0.87 -5.69 -8.20
N ARG A 114 0.27 -5.60 -8.89
CA ARG A 114 0.65 -4.39 -9.62
C ARG A 114 0.04 -4.37 -11.00
N ALA A 115 -0.27 -3.19 -11.48
CA ALA A 115 -0.89 -3.00 -12.80
C ALA A 115 -0.03 -3.52 -13.96
N ASP A 116 1.30 -3.42 -13.84
CA ASP A 116 2.27 -3.86 -14.85
C ASP A 116 2.47 -5.39 -14.94
N THR A 117 1.97 -6.13 -13.94
CA THR A 117 2.26 -7.58 -13.82
C THR A 117 1.61 -8.40 -14.93
N LEU A 118 0.34 -8.13 -15.26
CA LEU A 118 -0.35 -8.89 -16.31
C LEU A 118 0.27 -8.62 -17.69
N ASP A 119 0.60 -7.35 -17.97
CA ASP A 119 1.27 -6.97 -19.21
C ASP A 119 2.64 -7.64 -19.35
N TYR A 120 3.42 -7.66 -18.27
CA TYR A 120 4.71 -8.34 -18.25
C TYR A 120 4.57 -9.84 -18.57
N LEU A 121 3.64 -10.54 -17.89
CA LEU A 121 3.42 -11.97 -18.08
C LEU A 121 2.98 -12.30 -19.52
N GLU A 122 2.11 -11.48 -20.10
CA GLU A 122 1.62 -11.64 -21.48
C GLU A 122 2.73 -11.37 -22.50
N ARG A 123 3.46 -10.28 -22.38
CA ARG A 123 4.58 -9.91 -23.26
C ARG A 123 5.73 -10.93 -23.23
N LYS A 124 5.97 -11.54 -22.08
CA LYS A 124 7.00 -12.57 -21.91
C LYS A 124 6.51 -13.99 -22.33
N GLY A 125 5.27 -14.11 -22.76
CA GLY A 125 4.70 -15.38 -23.24
C GLY A 125 4.36 -16.38 -22.14
N PHE A 126 4.35 -15.97 -20.88
CA PHE A 126 3.99 -16.87 -19.76
C PHE A 126 2.50 -17.19 -19.71
N ALA A 127 1.65 -16.25 -20.12
CA ALA A 127 0.20 -16.46 -20.13
C ALA A 127 -0.45 -15.63 -21.24
N LYS A 128 -1.00 -16.32 -22.25
CA LYS A 128 -1.71 -15.67 -23.34
C LYS A 128 -3.09 -15.20 -22.86
N ASP A 129 -3.51 -14.02 -23.32
CA ASP A 129 -4.84 -13.42 -23.01
C ASP A 129 -5.15 -13.33 -21.50
N ILE A 130 -4.14 -13.25 -20.66
CA ILE A 130 -4.30 -13.24 -19.20
C ILE A 130 -5.15 -12.05 -18.71
N LYS A 131 -5.04 -10.90 -19.36
CA LYS A 131 -5.81 -9.69 -19.01
C LYS A 131 -7.32 -9.91 -19.09
N LYS A 132 -7.80 -10.77 -20.01
CA LYS A 132 -9.22 -11.12 -20.15
C LYS A 132 -9.77 -11.96 -19.00
N GLN A 133 -8.87 -12.62 -18.27
CA GLN A 133 -9.23 -13.48 -17.12
C GLN A 133 -9.33 -12.70 -15.82
N PHE A 134 -8.96 -11.41 -15.82
CA PHE A 134 -8.96 -10.58 -14.65
C PHE A 134 -9.97 -9.42 -14.73
N THR A 135 -10.50 -9.06 -13.57
CA THR A 135 -11.17 -7.79 -13.33
C THR A 135 -10.54 -7.10 -12.13
N TYR A 136 -10.69 -5.78 -12.03
CA TYR A 136 -10.28 -5.07 -10.84
C TYR A 136 -11.49 -4.50 -10.08
N VAL A 137 -11.42 -4.55 -8.76
CA VAL A 137 -12.39 -3.90 -7.87
C VAL A 137 -12.13 -2.40 -7.85
N THR A 138 -10.91 -2.03 -7.52
CA THR A 138 -10.43 -0.63 -7.52
C THR A 138 -8.92 -0.57 -7.68
N LYS A 139 -8.45 0.55 -8.23
CA LYS A 139 -7.08 0.98 -8.07
C LYS A 139 -6.87 1.35 -6.61
N LEU A 140 -5.82 0.83 -5.99
CA LEU A 140 -5.44 1.18 -4.64
C LEU A 140 -4.53 2.43 -4.65
N TYR A 141 -3.32 2.30 -4.22
CA TYR A 141 -2.35 3.39 -4.13
C TYR A 141 -1.24 3.22 -5.18
N ASN A 142 -0.34 4.20 -5.26
CA ASN A 142 0.84 4.10 -6.09
C ASN A 142 2.03 3.56 -5.28
N GLU A 143 2.80 2.68 -5.91
CA GLU A 143 4.04 2.10 -5.38
C GLU A 143 5.22 2.74 -6.09
N GLU A 144 5.99 3.48 -5.35
CA GLU A 144 7.16 4.17 -5.86
C GLU A 144 8.34 3.21 -6.00
N MET A 145 9.14 3.38 -7.05
CA MET A 145 10.40 2.67 -7.23
C MET A 145 11.50 3.41 -6.44
N GLN A 146 12.13 2.72 -5.49
CA GLN A 146 13.23 3.23 -4.70
C GLN A 146 14.51 2.50 -5.12
N MET A 147 15.54 3.24 -5.49
CA MET A 147 16.83 2.69 -5.86
C MET A 147 17.91 3.17 -4.89
N ILE A 148 18.35 2.29 -4.00
CA ILE A 148 19.45 2.59 -3.08
C ILE A 148 20.76 2.25 -3.77
N ALA A 149 21.67 3.23 -3.85
CA ALA A 149 22.97 3.08 -4.49
C ALA A 149 24.04 3.98 -3.83
N PRO A 150 25.33 3.72 -4.03
CA PRO A 150 26.38 4.65 -3.67
C PRO A 150 26.22 5.98 -4.43
N LYS A 151 26.69 7.09 -3.84
CA LYS A 151 26.59 8.44 -4.43
C LYS A 151 27.21 8.59 -5.82
N SER A 152 28.09 7.67 -6.22
CA SER A 152 28.66 7.61 -7.58
C SER A 152 27.66 7.14 -8.65
N ILE A 153 26.54 6.57 -8.27
CA ILE A 153 25.42 6.17 -9.15
C ILE A 153 24.29 7.18 -8.94
N ALA A 154 24.19 8.15 -9.84
CA ALA A 154 23.25 9.25 -9.70
C ALA A 154 21.83 8.89 -10.22
N SER A 155 21.75 8.00 -11.19
CA SER A 155 20.50 7.65 -11.85
C SER A 155 20.46 6.19 -12.31
N ILE A 156 19.28 5.72 -12.70
CA ILE A 156 19.07 4.37 -13.23
C ILE A 156 19.89 4.12 -14.51
N LYS A 157 20.26 5.16 -15.25
CA LYS A 157 21.08 5.06 -16.47
C LYS A 157 22.52 4.62 -16.18
N ASP A 158 22.99 4.85 -14.96
CA ASP A 158 24.35 4.48 -14.55
C ASP A 158 24.47 2.98 -14.22
N LEU A 159 23.38 2.22 -14.32
CA LEU A 159 23.33 0.81 -13.95
C LEU A 159 23.85 -0.16 -15.03
N ASN A 160 24.24 0.33 -16.23
CA ASN A 160 24.81 -0.57 -17.25
C ASN A 160 26.04 -1.31 -16.71
N GLY A 161 26.02 -2.66 -16.78
CA GLY A 161 27.07 -3.53 -16.28
C GLY A 161 27.20 -3.60 -14.74
N LYS A 162 26.40 -2.86 -13.98
CA LYS A 162 26.40 -2.86 -12.50
C LYS A 162 25.67 -4.06 -11.93
N ARG A 163 26.08 -4.50 -10.74
CA ARG A 163 25.45 -5.60 -9.98
C ARG A 163 24.22 -5.07 -9.25
N VAL A 164 23.03 -5.44 -9.70
CA VAL A 164 21.78 -4.88 -9.22
C VAL A 164 20.84 -5.96 -8.69
N SER A 165 20.41 -5.86 -7.44
CA SER A 165 19.34 -6.71 -6.92
C SER A 165 17.98 -6.13 -7.22
N VAL A 166 17.07 -7.01 -7.70
CA VAL A 166 15.68 -6.67 -8.08
C VAL A 166 14.66 -7.51 -7.32
N ASP A 167 15.04 -8.03 -6.14
CA ASP A 167 14.22 -8.93 -5.33
C ASP A 167 14.03 -10.32 -5.99
N LEU A 168 13.09 -11.10 -5.48
CA LEU A 168 12.83 -12.47 -5.95
C LEU A 168 11.87 -12.48 -7.16
N PRO A 169 11.97 -13.50 -8.05
CA PRO A 169 11.21 -13.54 -9.31
C PRO A 169 9.68 -13.59 -9.17
N ASN A 170 9.16 -13.96 -8.01
CA ASN A 170 7.71 -14.01 -7.73
C ASN A 170 7.14 -12.68 -7.22
N GLY A 171 8.00 -11.68 -7.00
CA GLY A 171 7.65 -10.35 -6.49
C GLY A 171 7.31 -9.34 -7.57
N GLY A 172 6.67 -8.24 -7.17
CA GLY A 172 6.38 -7.15 -8.10
C GLY A 172 7.61 -6.27 -8.40
N THR A 173 8.55 -6.10 -7.46
CA THR A 173 9.80 -5.36 -7.72
C THR A 173 10.57 -5.94 -8.89
N PHE A 174 10.66 -7.27 -8.97
CA PHE A 174 11.23 -8.00 -10.11
C PHE A 174 10.59 -7.58 -11.44
N VAL A 175 9.26 -7.60 -11.51
CA VAL A 175 8.51 -7.23 -12.74
C VAL A 175 8.80 -5.79 -13.15
N THR A 176 8.63 -4.85 -12.21
CA THR A 176 8.81 -3.42 -12.47
C THR A 176 10.25 -3.11 -12.88
N ALA A 177 11.25 -3.65 -12.17
CA ALA A 177 12.66 -3.40 -12.48
C ALA A 177 13.05 -3.93 -13.87
N LEU A 178 12.68 -5.16 -14.21
CA LEU A 178 12.98 -5.74 -15.52
C LEU A 178 12.26 -5.02 -16.66
N THR A 179 11.01 -4.59 -16.45
CA THR A 179 10.28 -3.80 -17.44
C THR A 179 10.96 -2.45 -17.66
N VAL A 180 11.38 -1.76 -16.60
CA VAL A 180 12.08 -0.49 -16.69
C VAL A 180 13.43 -0.64 -17.41
N PHE A 181 14.21 -1.66 -17.08
CA PHE A 181 15.47 -1.95 -17.77
C PHE A 181 15.26 -2.20 -19.26
N GLU A 182 14.26 -3.00 -19.61
CA GLU A 182 13.91 -3.29 -21.01
C GLU A 182 13.50 -2.01 -21.76
N ARG A 183 12.58 -1.22 -21.18
CA ARG A 183 12.06 0.02 -21.80
C ARG A 183 13.13 1.10 -21.97
N LEU A 184 14.08 1.18 -21.04
CA LEU A 184 15.16 2.16 -21.08
C LEU A 184 16.44 1.62 -21.73
N ASN A 185 16.45 0.37 -22.22
CA ASN A 185 17.61 -0.32 -22.78
C ASN A 185 18.83 -0.30 -21.84
N ILE A 186 18.61 -0.55 -20.55
CA ILE A 186 19.64 -0.66 -19.52
C ILE A 186 19.97 -2.13 -19.31
N LYS A 187 21.24 -2.49 -19.25
CA LYS A 187 21.73 -3.89 -19.16
C LYS A 187 22.59 -4.09 -17.92
N PRO A 188 22.00 -4.15 -16.72
CA PRO A 188 22.74 -4.48 -15.51
C PRO A 188 23.02 -5.99 -15.41
N GLN A 189 23.89 -6.36 -14.48
CA GLN A 189 24.01 -7.73 -14.00
C GLN A 189 22.95 -7.92 -12.91
N VAL A 190 21.84 -8.59 -13.24
CA VAL A 190 20.69 -8.74 -12.36
C VAL A 190 20.88 -9.87 -11.35
N TYR A 191 20.62 -9.60 -10.07
CA TYR A 191 20.67 -10.55 -8.97
C TYR A 191 19.28 -10.70 -8.33
N TYR A 192 18.86 -11.93 -8.12
CA TYR A 192 17.58 -12.28 -7.51
C TYR A 192 17.78 -12.65 -6.04
N ILE A 193 17.80 -11.63 -5.19
CA ILE A 193 18.14 -11.76 -3.77
C ILE A 193 17.06 -11.08 -2.95
N GLU A 194 16.61 -11.74 -1.88
CA GLU A 194 15.65 -11.18 -0.92
C GLU A 194 16.16 -9.84 -0.38
N GLN A 195 15.24 -8.87 -0.20
CA GLN A 195 15.57 -7.46 0.05
C GLN A 195 16.51 -7.24 1.24
N ARG A 196 16.29 -7.91 2.39
CA ARG A 196 17.13 -7.73 3.57
C ARG A 196 18.57 -8.19 3.30
N ILE A 197 18.73 -9.33 2.65
CA ILE A 197 20.05 -9.86 2.27
C ILE A 197 20.71 -8.96 1.22
N ALA A 198 19.94 -8.45 0.25
CA ALA A 198 20.44 -7.53 -0.76
C ALA A 198 20.96 -6.21 -0.13
N MET A 199 20.26 -5.65 0.87
CA MET A 199 20.69 -4.47 1.60
C MET A 199 22.03 -4.71 2.35
N GLU A 200 22.19 -5.87 2.99
CA GLU A 200 23.44 -6.25 3.64
C GLU A 200 24.59 -6.37 2.64
N LYS A 201 24.34 -6.95 1.46
CA LYS A 201 25.31 -7.08 0.38
C LYS A 201 25.70 -5.73 -0.23
N LEU A 202 24.74 -4.81 -0.36
CA LEU A 202 25.01 -3.44 -0.80
C LEU A 202 25.96 -2.71 0.17
N LEU A 203 25.71 -2.81 1.48
CA LEU A 203 26.59 -2.23 2.51
C LEU A 203 28.02 -2.76 2.44
N LYS A 204 28.21 -4.05 2.08
CA LYS A 204 29.51 -4.70 1.90
C LYS A 204 30.16 -4.41 0.54
N GLY A 205 29.48 -3.73 -0.39
CA GLY A 205 29.98 -3.49 -1.75
C GLY A 205 29.93 -4.71 -2.66
N GLU A 206 29.20 -5.76 -2.28
CA GLU A 206 28.96 -6.94 -3.12
C GLU A 206 27.91 -6.69 -4.20
N LEU A 207 27.06 -5.67 -4.01
CA LEU A 207 26.13 -5.12 -4.98
C LEU A 207 26.40 -3.64 -5.19
N ASP A 208 26.03 -3.13 -6.36
CA ASP A 208 26.18 -1.73 -6.73
C ASP A 208 24.86 -0.95 -6.56
N ALA A 209 23.71 -1.63 -6.63
CA ALA A 209 22.41 -1.05 -6.30
C ALA A 209 21.41 -2.11 -5.83
N VAL A 210 20.42 -1.67 -5.06
CA VAL A 210 19.24 -2.45 -4.69
C VAL A 210 18.00 -1.66 -5.09
N ILE A 211 17.13 -2.29 -5.87
CA ILE A 211 15.84 -1.74 -6.26
C ILE A 211 14.76 -2.35 -5.37
N VAL A 212 13.89 -1.47 -4.88
CA VAL A 212 12.67 -1.81 -4.14
C VAL A 212 11.53 -1.03 -4.77
N THR A 213 10.38 -1.68 -4.95
CA THR A 213 9.15 -0.99 -5.37
C THR A 213 8.06 -1.28 -4.35
N GLY A 214 7.48 -0.23 -3.79
CA GLY A 214 6.43 -0.34 -2.77
C GLY A 214 6.01 1.04 -2.28
N GLY A 215 4.86 1.09 -1.58
CA GLY A 215 4.32 2.36 -1.08
C GLY A 215 5.24 3.06 -0.09
N LYS A 216 5.59 4.30 -0.39
CA LYS A 216 6.44 5.11 0.50
C LYS A 216 5.68 5.61 1.74
N PRO A 217 6.33 5.68 2.91
CA PRO A 217 7.67 5.18 3.20
C PRO A 217 7.69 3.64 3.33
N TYR A 218 8.57 2.99 2.54
CA TYR A 218 8.69 1.54 2.56
C TYR A 218 9.63 1.08 3.68
N LYS A 219 9.17 0.18 4.53
CA LYS A 219 9.83 -0.16 5.81
C LYS A 219 11.28 -0.61 5.66
N SER A 220 11.62 -1.46 4.66
CA SER A 220 12.99 -1.91 4.49
C SER A 220 13.94 -0.79 4.06
N VAL A 221 13.45 0.18 3.27
CA VAL A 221 14.20 1.37 2.85
C VAL A 221 14.40 2.33 4.02
N SER A 222 13.33 2.59 4.81
CA SER A 222 13.41 3.44 6.01
C SER A 222 14.37 2.88 7.06
N ASN A 223 14.45 1.56 7.17
CA ASN A 223 15.33 0.87 8.12
C ASN A 223 16.75 0.64 7.58
N PHE A 224 17.07 1.05 6.36
CA PHE A 224 18.41 0.91 5.80
C PHE A 224 19.43 1.70 6.62
N LYS A 225 20.46 1.02 7.13
CA LYS A 225 21.50 1.61 7.97
C LYS A 225 22.55 2.31 7.10
N ASN A 226 22.21 3.52 6.62
CA ASN A 226 23.11 4.31 5.80
C ASN A 226 24.25 4.86 6.66
N ASP A 227 25.47 4.61 6.25
CA ASP A 227 26.71 5.15 6.83
C ASP A 227 27.20 6.44 6.14
N GLY A 228 26.33 7.07 5.34
CA GLY A 228 26.64 8.30 4.59
C GLY A 228 27.14 8.07 3.17
N ARG A 229 27.45 6.83 2.77
CA ARG A 229 27.92 6.47 1.43
C ARG A 229 26.80 6.37 0.41
N PHE A 230 25.57 6.11 0.86
CA PHE A 230 24.45 5.78 0.01
C PHE A 230 23.40 6.90 -0.04
N HIS A 231 22.61 6.86 -1.08
CA HIS A 231 21.46 7.73 -1.31
C HIS A 231 20.36 6.99 -2.09
N LEU A 232 19.22 7.64 -2.27
CA LEU A 232 18.24 7.23 -3.27
C LEU A 232 18.61 7.85 -4.61
N ALA A 233 18.97 7.01 -5.58
CA ALA A 233 19.29 7.46 -6.92
C ALA A 233 17.99 7.60 -7.75
N ARG A 234 17.98 8.57 -8.67
CA ARG A 234 16.76 8.92 -9.42
C ARG A 234 16.43 7.91 -10.53
N VAL A 235 15.14 7.80 -10.80
CA VAL A 235 14.60 7.06 -11.94
C VAL A 235 13.78 8.04 -12.79
N GLU A 236 14.31 8.47 -13.90
CA GLU A 236 13.66 9.50 -14.73
C GLU A 236 12.39 8.94 -15.39
N TYR A 237 11.29 9.71 -15.31
CA TYR A 237 10.05 9.42 -16.01
C TYR A 237 10.21 9.72 -17.51
N ALA A 238 10.84 8.81 -18.22
CA ALA A 238 11.10 8.93 -19.64
C ALA A 238 9.92 8.47 -20.51
N LYS A 239 9.84 8.98 -21.75
CA LYS A 239 8.77 8.64 -22.70
C LYS A 239 8.49 7.14 -22.84
N PRO A 240 9.48 6.22 -22.88
CA PRO A 240 9.20 4.78 -22.95
C PRO A 240 8.47 4.19 -21.75
N LEU A 241 8.39 4.91 -20.61
CA LEU A 241 7.75 4.46 -19.37
C LEU A 241 6.32 4.98 -19.22
N GLN A 242 5.88 5.94 -20.04
CA GLN A 242 4.61 6.67 -19.84
C GLN A 242 3.36 5.83 -20.05
N GLY A 243 3.45 4.67 -20.68
CA GLY A 243 2.31 3.76 -20.84
C GLY A 243 1.97 2.97 -19.57
N ASP A 244 3.01 2.62 -18.80
CA ASP A 244 2.90 1.66 -17.70
C ASP A 244 3.04 2.32 -16.32
N TYR A 245 3.71 3.48 -16.24
CA TYR A 245 4.11 4.13 -14.98
C TYR A 245 3.66 5.58 -14.89
N LEU A 246 3.70 6.11 -13.68
CA LEU A 246 3.41 7.50 -13.34
C LEU A 246 4.67 8.19 -12.81
N PRO A 247 4.82 9.50 -13.00
CA PRO A 247 5.88 10.26 -12.34
C PRO A 247 5.62 10.30 -10.83
N ALA A 248 6.67 10.18 -10.04
CA ALA A 248 6.60 10.27 -8.59
C ALA A 248 7.85 10.95 -8.03
N THR A 249 7.77 11.38 -6.77
CA THR A 249 8.86 12.06 -6.08
C THR A 249 9.00 11.51 -4.67
N LEU A 250 10.22 11.18 -4.27
CA LEU A 250 10.59 10.82 -2.90
C LEU A 250 11.16 12.06 -2.20
N THR A 251 10.90 12.21 -0.91
CA THR A 251 11.30 13.37 -0.13
C THR A 251 12.08 12.97 1.12
N SER A 252 12.78 13.93 1.72
CA SER A 252 13.44 13.74 3.03
C SER A 252 12.45 13.35 4.15
N LYS A 253 11.17 13.69 4.03
CA LYS A 253 10.13 13.26 4.97
C LYS A 253 9.83 11.76 4.85
N ASP A 254 9.94 11.20 3.64
CA ASP A 254 9.76 9.77 3.40
C ASP A 254 11.00 8.98 3.90
N TYR A 255 12.21 9.51 3.63
CA TYR A 255 13.48 8.82 3.89
C TYR A 255 14.57 9.78 4.37
N PRO A 256 14.52 10.26 5.62
CA PRO A 256 15.47 11.26 6.16
C PRO A 256 16.92 10.74 6.24
N ASN A 257 17.10 9.41 6.23
CA ASN A 257 18.41 8.76 6.24
C ASN A 257 19.07 8.63 4.84
N LEU A 258 18.33 8.91 3.76
CA LEU A 258 18.78 8.69 2.37
C LEU A 258 18.60 9.91 1.48
N ILE A 259 17.80 10.89 1.89
CA ILE A 259 17.54 12.14 1.18
C ILE A 259 17.80 13.31 2.15
N ALA A 260 18.63 14.26 1.75
CA ALA A 260 18.94 15.42 2.58
C ALA A 260 17.70 16.31 2.78
N GLU A 261 17.67 17.06 3.88
CA GLU A 261 16.56 17.98 4.17
C GLU A 261 16.36 18.99 3.05
N GLY A 262 15.12 19.13 2.60
CA GLY A 262 14.75 20.04 1.50
C GLY A 262 15.00 19.46 0.10
N GLU A 263 15.71 18.35 -0.03
CA GLU A 263 15.92 17.68 -1.32
C GLU A 263 14.78 16.73 -1.67
N THR A 264 14.67 16.45 -2.96
CA THR A 264 13.72 15.51 -3.55
C THR A 264 14.41 14.62 -4.57
N VAL A 265 13.90 13.42 -4.76
CA VAL A 265 14.39 12.46 -5.76
C VAL A 265 13.24 12.06 -6.68
N ASP A 266 13.39 12.35 -7.96
CA ASP A 266 12.43 11.94 -8.98
C ASP A 266 12.49 10.42 -9.18
N THR A 267 11.33 9.83 -9.28
CA THR A 267 11.16 8.40 -9.53
C THR A 267 9.88 8.12 -10.33
N ILE A 268 9.62 6.85 -10.54
CA ILE A 268 8.37 6.37 -11.14
C ILE A 268 7.54 5.61 -10.11
N ALA A 269 6.25 5.51 -10.37
CA ALA A 269 5.34 4.72 -9.57
C ALA A 269 4.45 3.83 -10.44
N VAL A 270 4.06 2.69 -9.89
CA VAL A 270 3.13 1.74 -10.50
C VAL A 270 1.90 1.58 -9.62
N PRO A 271 0.68 1.56 -10.16
CA PRO A 271 -0.52 1.35 -9.35
C PRO A 271 -0.58 -0.05 -8.74
N ALA A 272 -0.89 -0.13 -7.45
CA ALA A 272 -1.40 -1.34 -6.81
C ALA A 272 -2.91 -1.47 -7.12
N VAL A 273 -3.36 -2.70 -7.34
CA VAL A 273 -4.70 -3.02 -7.83
C VAL A 273 -5.31 -4.12 -6.98
N LEU A 274 -6.52 -3.92 -6.51
CA LEU A 274 -7.33 -4.99 -5.92
C LEU A 274 -8.04 -5.73 -7.05
N ALA A 275 -7.56 -6.93 -7.35
CA ALA A 275 -7.96 -7.72 -8.51
C ALA A 275 -8.66 -9.03 -8.13
N ALA A 276 -9.45 -9.55 -9.05
CA ALA A 276 -10.13 -10.83 -8.97
C ALA A 276 -10.09 -11.54 -10.32
N TYR A 277 -10.35 -12.84 -10.31
CA TYR A 277 -10.70 -13.55 -11.54
C TYR A 277 -12.01 -13.01 -12.12
N ASN A 278 -12.14 -13.00 -13.44
CA ASN A 278 -13.32 -12.52 -14.15
C ASN A 278 -14.47 -13.55 -14.10
N TRP A 279 -15.08 -13.68 -12.92
CA TRP A 279 -16.19 -14.62 -12.69
C TRP A 279 -17.46 -14.16 -13.40
N ALA A 280 -18.20 -15.10 -13.98
CA ALA A 280 -19.51 -14.81 -14.56
C ALA A 280 -20.52 -14.37 -13.48
N PRO A 281 -21.42 -13.40 -13.77
CA PRO A 281 -22.33 -12.80 -12.80
C PRO A 281 -23.25 -13.76 -12.02
N ASN A 282 -23.54 -14.93 -12.58
CA ASN A 282 -24.41 -15.94 -11.98
C ASN A 282 -23.67 -16.97 -11.10
N THR A 283 -22.38 -16.74 -10.80
CA THR A 283 -21.58 -17.65 -9.99
C THR A 283 -21.56 -17.24 -8.52
N GLU A 284 -21.39 -18.23 -7.63
CA GLU A 284 -21.23 -18.02 -6.20
C GLU A 284 -20.01 -17.12 -5.88
N ARG A 285 -18.92 -17.25 -6.63
CA ARG A 285 -17.75 -16.40 -6.52
C ARG A 285 -18.06 -14.94 -6.82
N TYR A 286 -18.81 -14.67 -7.89
CA TYR A 286 -19.24 -13.31 -8.22
C TYR A 286 -20.14 -12.71 -7.14
N ARG A 287 -21.09 -13.51 -6.57
CA ARG A 287 -21.92 -13.06 -5.45
C ARG A 287 -21.08 -12.62 -4.25
N LYS A 288 -20.08 -13.43 -3.86
CA LYS A 288 -19.14 -13.10 -2.76
C LYS A 288 -18.38 -11.81 -3.04
N LEU A 289 -17.87 -11.64 -4.26
CA LEU A 289 -17.19 -10.42 -4.67
C LEU A 289 -18.13 -9.20 -4.62
N SER A 290 -19.38 -9.35 -5.03
CA SER A 290 -20.38 -8.28 -4.96
C SER A 290 -20.66 -7.85 -3.51
N GLN A 291 -20.80 -8.80 -2.60
CA GLN A 291 -20.96 -8.52 -1.16
C GLN A 291 -19.74 -7.80 -0.58
N PHE A 292 -18.54 -8.24 -0.98
CA PHE A 292 -17.30 -7.57 -0.57
C PHE A 292 -17.25 -6.13 -1.09
N VAL A 293 -17.57 -5.90 -2.36
CA VAL A 293 -17.58 -4.55 -2.97
C VAL A 293 -18.57 -3.66 -2.24
N GLU A 294 -19.79 -4.14 -1.99
CA GLU A 294 -20.83 -3.38 -1.24
C GLU A 294 -20.30 -2.93 0.12
N ALA A 295 -19.78 -3.86 0.91
CA ALA A 295 -19.26 -3.57 2.25
C ALA A 295 -18.03 -2.64 2.19
N PHE A 296 -17.10 -2.89 1.28
CA PHE A 296 -15.87 -2.12 1.16
C PHE A 296 -16.15 -0.67 0.72
N PHE A 297 -16.94 -0.48 -0.32
CA PHE A 297 -17.20 0.86 -0.86
C PHE A 297 -18.06 1.69 0.11
N THR A 298 -19.04 1.06 0.76
CA THR A 298 -19.86 1.72 1.79
C THR A 298 -19.01 2.17 3.00
N LYS A 299 -18.09 1.31 3.46
CA LYS A 299 -17.25 1.60 4.62
C LYS A 299 -15.93 2.29 4.25
N PHE A 300 -15.72 2.63 2.98
CA PHE A 300 -14.44 3.20 2.49
C PHE A 300 -13.94 4.42 3.29
N PRO A 301 -14.79 5.39 3.70
CA PRO A 301 -14.34 6.54 4.49
C PRO A 301 -13.64 6.17 5.80
N THR A 302 -13.93 5.00 6.39
CA THR A 302 -13.29 4.52 7.62
C THR A 302 -11.79 4.32 7.43
N PHE A 303 -11.38 3.76 6.30
CA PHE A 303 -9.97 3.45 6.01
C PHE A 303 -9.10 4.71 5.86
N GLN A 304 -9.68 5.86 5.56
CA GLN A 304 -8.95 7.12 5.35
C GLN A 304 -8.48 7.78 6.65
N ASN A 305 -8.83 7.21 7.81
CA ASN A 305 -8.51 7.74 9.13
C ASN A 305 -7.59 6.80 9.91
N PRO A 306 -6.81 7.32 10.90
CA PRO A 306 -6.07 6.44 11.81
C PRO A 306 -6.99 5.45 12.53
N PRO A 307 -6.53 4.25 12.85
CA PRO A 307 -5.14 3.76 12.80
C PRO A 307 -4.72 3.10 11.47
N PHE A 308 -5.52 3.21 10.41
CA PHE A 308 -5.28 2.52 9.15
C PHE A 308 -4.07 3.06 8.38
N HIS A 309 -3.57 2.26 7.43
CA HIS A 309 -2.38 2.61 6.67
C HIS A 309 -2.54 3.94 5.92
N PRO A 310 -1.56 4.90 5.98
CA PRO A 310 -1.71 6.22 5.36
C PRO A 310 -1.99 6.20 3.86
N LYS A 311 -1.53 5.18 3.14
CA LYS A 311 -1.76 4.98 1.70
C LYS A 311 -3.26 4.79 1.33
N TRP A 312 -4.15 4.51 2.29
CA TRP A 312 -5.60 4.53 2.04
C TRP A 312 -6.11 5.88 1.58
N LYS A 313 -5.42 6.97 1.95
CA LYS A 313 -5.75 8.33 1.50
C LYS A 313 -5.47 8.56 0.01
N GLU A 314 -4.62 7.72 -0.60
CA GLU A 314 -4.34 7.76 -2.03
C GLU A 314 -5.34 6.93 -2.87
N VAL A 315 -6.19 6.13 -2.23
CA VAL A 315 -7.17 5.29 -2.92
C VAL A 315 -8.35 6.13 -3.42
N SER A 316 -8.65 5.99 -4.71
CA SER A 316 -9.88 6.53 -5.31
C SER A 316 -10.67 5.39 -5.92
N LEU A 317 -11.87 5.15 -5.38
CA LEU A 317 -12.71 4.05 -5.83
C LEU A 317 -13.09 4.15 -7.31
N SER A 318 -13.27 5.38 -7.82
CA SER A 318 -13.66 5.64 -9.21
C SER A 318 -12.49 5.71 -10.20
N ALA A 319 -11.23 5.75 -9.72
CA ALA A 319 -10.08 5.92 -10.60
C ALA A 319 -10.03 4.81 -11.68
N PRO A 320 -9.96 5.18 -12.96
CA PRO A 320 -9.83 4.20 -14.03
C PRO A 320 -8.43 3.59 -14.03
N LEU A 321 -8.34 2.38 -14.56
CA LEU A 321 -7.07 1.69 -14.78
C LEU A 321 -7.00 1.32 -16.26
N ALA A 322 -5.99 1.84 -16.97
CA ALA A 322 -5.81 1.56 -18.39
C ALA A 322 -5.64 0.05 -18.63
N ASP A 323 -6.23 -0.45 -19.70
CA ASP A 323 -6.14 -1.86 -20.15
C ASP A 323 -6.69 -2.91 -19.16
N TRP A 324 -7.38 -2.48 -18.09
CA TRP A 324 -8.03 -3.36 -17.14
C TRP A 324 -9.55 -3.20 -17.18
N GLN A 325 -10.26 -4.32 -17.12
CA GLN A 325 -11.73 -4.32 -16.99
C GLN A 325 -12.11 -4.21 -15.50
N ARG A 326 -12.96 -3.24 -15.16
CA ARG A 326 -13.52 -3.16 -13.81
C ARG A 326 -14.54 -4.28 -13.58
N LEU A 327 -14.58 -4.81 -12.35
CA LEU A 327 -15.63 -5.76 -11.95
C LEU A 327 -17.01 -5.11 -12.17
N PRO A 328 -17.93 -5.75 -12.93
CA PRO A 328 -19.20 -5.11 -13.31
C PRO A 328 -20.01 -4.59 -12.13
N TYR A 329 -20.05 -5.31 -11.02
CA TYR A 329 -20.73 -4.85 -9.81
C TYR A 329 -20.09 -3.60 -9.21
N ALA A 330 -18.77 -3.50 -9.19
CA ALA A 330 -18.07 -2.31 -8.72
C ALA A 330 -18.39 -1.08 -9.60
N ASP A 331 -18.42 -1.27 -10.92
CA ASP A 331 -18.78 -0.22 -11.86
C ASP A 331 -20.24 0.22 -11.69
N GLN A 332 -21.17 -0.73 -11.51
CA GLN A 332 -22.57 -0.45 -11.23
C GLN A 332 -22.73 0.32 -9.91
N TRP A 333 -22.07 -0.11 -8.84
CA TRP A 333 -22.11 0.54 -7.54
C TRP A 333 -21.66 2.01 -7.62
N LEU A 334 -20.54 2.27 -8.29
CA LEU A 334 -20.02 3.63 -8.48
C LEU A 334 -21.00 4.53 -9.24
N LYS A 335 -21.67 3.99 -10.27
CA LYS A 335 -22.70 4.71 -11.03
C LYS A 335 -23.93 5.03 -10.19
N THR A 336 -24.46 4.03 -9.48
CA THR A 336 -25.67 4.21 -8.66
C THR A 336 -25.47 5.16 -7.48
N HIS A 337 -24.24 5.26 -6.95
CA HIS A 337 -23.90 6.18 -5.86
C HIS A 337 -23.31 7.53 -6.35
N ASN A 338 -23.33 7.78 -7.66
CA ASN A 338 -22.86 9.02 -8.28
C ASN A 338 -21.44 9.47 -7.89
N VAL A 339 -20.57 8.50 -7.57
CA VAL A 339 -19.19 8.79 -7.07
C VAL A 339 -18.39 9.56 -8.10
N GLU A 340 -18.55 9.26 -9.39
CA GLU A 340 -17.88 9.99 -10.46
C GLU A 340 -18.37 11.42 -10.58
N ALA A 341 -19.69 11.67 -10.45
CA ALA A 341 -20.26 13.01 -10.50
C ALA A 341 -19.74 13.89 -9.35
N VAL A 342 -19.61 13.34 -8.15
CA VAL A 342 -19.00 14.04 -7.00
C VAL A 342 -17.54 14.42 -7.30
N THR A 343 -16.78 13.51 -7.90
CA THR A 343 -15.38 13.76 -8.26
C THR A 343 -15.27 14.80 -9.39
N ARG A 344 -16.15 14.76 -10.38
CA ARG A 344 -16.22 15.77 -11.46
C ARG A 344 -16.59 17.16 -10.93
N ASN A 345 -17.53 17.26 -10.00
CA ASN A 345 -17.87 18.52 -9.36
C ASN A 345 -16.67 19.14 -8.62
N ARG A 346 -15.89 18.32 -7.89
CA ARG A 346 -14.64 18.77 -7.26
C ARG A 346 -13.61 19.23 -8.29
N PHE A 347 -13.52 18.58 -9.42
CA PHE A 347 -12.64 18.97 -10.52
C PHE A 347 -13.07 20.32 -11.12
N ASP A 348 -14.37 20.55 -11.30
CA ASP A 348 -14.89 21.81 -11.80
C ASP A 348 -14.63 22.96 -10.83
N GLU A 349 -14.76 22.72 -9.52
CA GLU A 349 -14.36 23.67 -8.47
C GLU A 349 -12.85 23.93 -8.51
N PHE A 350 -12.03 22.91 -8.69
CA PHE A 350 -10.59 23.07 -8.85
C PHE A 350 -10.22 23.94 -10.06
N LEU A 351 -10.84 23.73 -11.21
CA LEU A 351 -10.62 24.55 -12.39
C LEU A 351 -11.00 26.02 -12.16
N LYS A 352 -12.09 26.29 -11.44
CA LYS A 352 -12.49 27.66 -11.08
C LYS A 352 -11.46 28.34 -10.17
N GLN A 353 -10.83 27.60 -9.28
CA GLN A 353 -9.85 28.10 -8.31
C GLN A 353 -8.40 28.13 -8.86
N THR A 354 -8.15 27.50 -10.01
CA THR A 354 -6.82 27.38 -10.61
C THR A 354 -6.83 27.79 -12.08
N PRO A 355 -6.82 29.11 -12.37
CA PRO A 355 -6.91 29.62 -13.75
C PRO A 355 -5.83 29.06 -14.69
N SER A 356 -4.62 28.80 -14.18
CA SER A 356 -3.54 28.18 -14.95
C SER A 356 -3.86 26.76 -15.42
N ALA A 357 -4.57 25.97 -14.64
CA ALA A 357 -5.06 24.66 -15.04
C ALA A 357 -6.21 24.77 -16.06
N ALA A 358 -7.11 25.74 -15.86
CA ALA A 358 -8.23 25.98 -16.79
C ALA A 358 -7.75 26.38 -18.19
N THR A 359 -6.66 27.14 -18.31
CA THR A 359 -6.10 27.55 -19.61
C THR A 359 -5.48 26.40 -20.40
N THR A 360 -5.18 25.26 -19.79
CA THR A 360 -4.67 24.07 -20.48
C THR A 360 -5.78 23.27 -21.15
N VAL A 361 -7.05 23.48 -20.78
CA VAL A 361 -8.22 22.78 -21.31
C VAL A 361 -8.72 23.51 -22.57
N LYS A 362 -8.37 23.00 -23.73
CA LYS A 362 -8.79 23.56 -25.04
C LYS A 362 -9.99 22.83 -25.66
N ASN A 363 -10.21 21.58 -25.25
CA ASN A 363 -11.25 20.71 -25.76
C ASN A 363 -11.62 19.63 -24.72
N ASP A 364 -12.60 18.79 -25.02
CA ASP A 364 -13.06 17.73 -24.13
C ASP A 364 -11.99 16.67 -23.86
N THR A 365 -11.12 16.39 -24.83
CA THR A 365 -10.00 15.45 -24.67
C THR A 365 -8.99 15.96 -23.65
N ASP A 366 -8.63 17.26 -23.74
CA ASP A 366 -7.73 17.89 -22.77
C ASP A 366 -8.37 17.92 -21.38
N ARG A 367 -9.69 18.20 -21.32
CA ARG A 367 -10.47 18.20 -20.08
C ARG A 367 -10.45 16.82 -19.41
N GLU A 368 -10.66 15.76 -20.17
CA GLU A 368 -10.65 14.39 -19.68
C GLU A 368 -9.24 13.94 -19.25
N ALA A 369 -8.21 14.32 -20.00
CA ALA A 369 -6.82 14.08 -19.63
C ALA A 369 -6.45 14.79 -18.31
N LEU A 370 -6.86 16.07 -18.16
CA LEU A 370 -6.63 16.83 -16.94
C LEU A 370 -7.47 16.31 -15.76
N PHE A 371 -8.69 15.83 -16.02
CA PHE A 371 -9.52 15.18 -15.00
C PHE A 371 -8.86 13.92 -14.43
N ARG A 372 -8.25 13.08 -15.27
CA ARG A 372 -7.47 11.92 -14.82
C ARG A 372 -6.27 12.33 -13.96
N GLN A 373 -5.56 13.40 -14.35
CA GLN A 373 -4.47 13.96 -13.53
C GLN A 373 -4.99 14.54 -12.22
N PHE A 374 -6.15 15.22 -12.25
CA PHE A 374 -6.80 15.75 -11.06
C PHE A 374 -7.20 14.64 -10.08
N GLN A 375 -7.73 13.52 -10.55
CA GLN A 375 -8.04 12.37 -9.70
C GLN A 375 -6.80 11.86 -8.95
N GLN A 376 -5.62 11.88 -9.58
CA GLN A 376 -4.35 11.53 -8.95
C GLN A 376 -3.90 12.60 -7.95
N TRP A 377 -4.01 13.88 -8.32
CA TRP A 377 -3.60 15.01 -7.50
C TRP A 377 -4.52 15.24 -6.29
N ASP A 378 -5.85 15.10 -6.44
CA ASP A 378 -6.82 15.23 -5.34
C ASP A 378 -6.55 14.17 -4.25
N GLN A 379 -6.11 12.99 -4.64
CA GLN A 379 -5.63 11.95 -3.73
C GLN A 379 -4.41 12.42 -2.92
N GLU A 380 -3.39 12.96 -3.58
CA GLU A 380 -2.19 13.47 -2.92
C GLU A 380 -2.47 14.68 -2.02
N ARG A 381 -3.35 15.58 -2.44
CA ARG A 381 -3.73 16.77 -1.68
C ARG A 381 -4.50 16.40 -0.41
N ASN A 382 -5.43 15.49 -0.49
CA ASN A 382 -6.18 15.01 0.67
C ASN A 382 -5.26 14.31 1.67
N ALA A 383 -4.26 13.59 1.19
CA ALA A 383 -3.20 13.02 2.02
C ALA A 383 -2.36 14.11 2.74
N ARG A 384 -2.05 15.23 2.06
CA ARG A 384 -1.25 16.34 2.63
C ARG A 384 -2.03 17.26 3.57
N ALA A 385 -3.30 17.53 3.28
CA ALA A 385 -4.13 18.46 4.06
C ALA A 385 -4.39 17.96 5.49
N GLN A 386 -4.39 16.66 5.70
CA GLN A 386 -4.61 16.04 7.01
C GLN A 386 -3.34 15.88 7.86
N VAL A 387 -2.16 16.20 7.32
CA VAL A 387 -0.88 16.22 8.06
C VAL A 387 -0.64 17.55 8.77
N ARG A 388 -1.48 18.57 8.57
CA ARG A 388 -1.37 19.83 9.36
C ARG A 388 -1.80 19.54 10.80
N PRO A 389 -0.92 19.76 11.80
CA PRO A 389 -1.34 19.72 13.19
C PRO A 389 -2.41 20.78 13.41
N ALA A 390 -3.43 20.43 14.20
CA ALA A 390 -4.42 21.41 14.67
C ALA A 390 -3.68 22.60 15.28
N PRO A 391 -4.12 23.87 15.04
CA PRO A 391 -3.50 25.02 15.70
C PRO A 391 -3.61 24.81 17.20
N ALA A 392 -2.46 24.91 17.89
CA ALA A 392 -2.40 24.85 19.34
C ALA A 392 -3.44 25.85 19.89
N ALA A 393 -4.35 25.35 20.72
CA ALA A 393 -5.31 26.19 21.40
C ALA A 393 -4.56 27.31 22.14
N ALA A 394 -4.76 28.55 21.72
CA ALA A 394 -4.23 29.72 22.37
C ALA A 394 -4.77 29.71 23.79
N GLY A 395 -3.86 29.56 24.75
CA GLY A 395 -4.21 29.59 26.15
C GLY A 395 -4.91 30.92 26.52
N GLN A 396 -6.11 30.79 27.04
CA GLN A 396 -6.72 31.89 27.79
C GLN A 396 -6.00 32.05 29.12
N ARG A 397 -5.44 33.22 29.31
CA ARG A 397 -5.05 33.71 30.62
C ARG A 397 -6.27 34.12 31.41
#